data_4af16fbc0df50988c2a8aa4c0f48302c
#
_entry.id   4af16fbc0df50988c2a8aa4c0f48302c
#
_cell.length_a   1.000
_cell.length_b   1.000
_cell.length_c   1.000
_cell.angle_alpha   90.00
_cell.angle_beta   90.00
_cell.angle_gamma   90.00
#
_symmetry.space_group_name_H-M   'P 1'
#
loop_
_entity.id
_entity.type
_entity.pdbx_description
1 polymer ?
#
loop_
_entity_poly.entity_id
_entity_poly.type
_entity_poly.pdbx_seq_one_letter_code
_entity_poly.pdbx_strand_id
1 'polypeptide(L)'
;ILMKRKLLRVPCYLKELLAMLLCKLLGAVCRAFIPSYRGIWLVGERGTDARDNGYWFYRYLRTQHPELRTYYVITADSPDAAKIAALGGAVQRGSFRHYLLYYCADYLVGTHVQPCAPDLIVHYHLASKGIRARGKQAFLQHGVIMSEMQWMHRENLYLNLFVCGAKPEY
;
A
#
# COMPACT_ATOMS: atom_id res chain seq x y z
N ILE A 1 -33.02 -1.96 -8.64
CA ILE A 1 -31.71 -1.46 -9.15
C ILE A 1 -30.60 -1.65 -8.08
N LEU A 2 -30.84 -1.33 -6.80
CA LEU A 2 -29.85 -1.51 -5.71
C LEU A 2 -29.46 -2.98 -5.47
N MET A 3 -30.42 -3.91 -5.57
CA MET A 3 -30.18 -5.34 -5.34
C MET A 3 -29.31 -5.98 -6.44
N LYS A 4 -29.51 -5.61 -7.72
CA LYS A 4 -28.63 -6.04 -8.83
C LYS A 4 -27.20 -5.54 -8.70
N ARG A 5 -26.98 -4.31 -8.19
CA ARG A 5 -25.63 -3.77 -7.91
C ARG A 5 -24.90 -4.49 -6.76
N LYS A 6 -25.65 -4.99 -5.75
CA LYS A 6 -25.05 -5.80 -4.67
C LYS A 6 -24.64 -7.19 -5.17
N LEU A 7 -25.46 -7.86 -6.00
CA LEU A 7 -25.14 -9.19 -6.55
C LEU A 7 -23.90 -9.19 -7.45
N LEU A 8 -23.68 -8.12 -8.23
CA LEU A 8 -22.51 -7.99 -9.10
C LEU A 8 -21.20 -7.71 -8.33
N ARG A 9 -21.28 -7.26 -7.06
CA ARG A 9 -20.10 -7.01 -6.21
C ARG A 9 -19.58 -8.27 -5.51
N VAL A 10 -20.42 -9.29 -5.33
CA VAL A 10 -20.02 -10.52 -4.62
C VAL A 10 -18.92 -11.30 -5.36
N PRO A 11 -19.02 -11.55 -6.69
CA PRO A 11 -17.95 -12.23 -7.40
C PRO A 11 -16.63 -11.46 -7.40
N CYS A 12 -16.69 -10.12 -7.51
CA CYS A 12 -15.53 -9.27 -7.46
C CYS A 12 -14.84 -9.34 -6.08
N TYR A 13 -15.63 -9.21 -5.01
CA TYR A 13 -15.13 -9.34 -3.65
C TYR A 13 -14.49 -10.71 -3.39
N LEU A 14 -15.14 -11.79 -3.82
CA LEU A 14 -14.63 -13.16 -3.63
C LEU A 14 -13.32 -13.36 -4.39
N LYS A 15 -13.22 -12.86 -5.62
CA LYS A 15 -11.99 -12.87 -6.41
C LYS A 15 -10.85 -12.15 -5.68
N GLU A 16 -11.11 -10.94 -5.17
CA GLU A 16 -10.13 -10.15 -4.43
C GLU A 16 -9.70 -10.85 -3.13
N LEU A 17 -10.65 -11.41 -2.40
CA LEU A 17 -10.40 -12.17 -1.18
C LEU A 17 -9.49 -13.37 -1.45
N LEU A 18 -9.81 -14.19 -2.46
CA LEU A 18 -9.01 -15.34 -2.83
C LEU A 18 -7.62 -14.94 -3.30
N ALA A 19 -7.50 -13.89 -4.11
CA ALA A 19 -6.22 -13.36 -4.58
C ALA A 19 -5.34 -12.90 -3.41
N MET A 20 -5.91 -12.17 -2.44
CA MET A 20 -5.19 -11.69 -1.27
C MET A 20 -4.74 -12.84 -0.36
N LEU A 21 -5.59 -13.83 -0.11
CA LEU A 21 -5.24 -15.01 0.70
C LEU A 21 -4.15 -15.86 0.02
N LEU A 22 -4.29 -16.11 -1.27
CA LEU A 22 -3.30 -16.83 -2.06
C LEU A 22 -1.95 -16.10 -2.05
N CYS A 23 -1.94 -14.80 -2.32
CA CYS A 23 -0.71 -14.01 -2.33
C CYS A 23 -0.08 -13.86 -0.94
N LYS A 24 -0.88 -13.90 0.14
CA LYS A 24 -0.33 -13.98 1.50
C LYS A 24 0.44 -15.27 1.73
N LEU A 25 -0.12 -16.41 1.31
CA LEU A 25 0.55 -17.71 1.41
C LEU A 25 1.81 -17.77 0.54
N LEU A 26 1.67 -17.40 -0.74
CA LEU A 26 2.80 -17.36 -1.68
C LEU A 26 3.88 -16.38 -1.22
N GLY A 27 3.50 -15.23 -0.68
CA GLY A 27 4.44 -14.25 -0.12
C GLY A 27 5.27 -14.82 1.03
N ALA A 28 4.66 -15.60 1.91
CA ALA A 28 5.38 -16.28 2.98
C ALA A 28 6.41 -17.28 2.41
N VAL A 29 6.01 -18.08 1.43
CA VAL A 29 6.91 -19.04 0.74
C VAL A 29 8.03 -18.29 -0.01
N CYS A 30 7.71 -17.30 -0.82
CA CYS A 30 8.71 -16.51 -1.55
C CYS A 30 9.75 -15.91 -0.61
N ARG A 31 9.32 -15.33 0.50
CA ARG A 31 10.24 -14.75 1.49
C ARG A 31 11.11 -15.78 2.18
N ALA A 32 10.60 -16.99 2.42
CA ALA A 32 11.37 -18.06 3.05
C ALA A 32 12.53 -18.51 2.15
N PHE A 33 12.26 -18.68 0.87
CA PHE A 33 13.18 -19.34 -0.06
C PHE A 33 13.89 -18.39 -1.05
N ILE A 34 13.36 -17.19 -1.27
CA ILE A 34 13.88 -16.26 -2.29
C ILE A 34 14.31 -14.95 -1.63
N PRO A 35 15.62 -14.70 -1.48
CA PRO A 35 16.16 -13.51 -0.81
C PRO A 35 15.71 -12.18 -1.42
N SER A 36 15.41 -12.14 -2.73
CA SER A 36 14.94 -10.91 -3.39
C SER A 36 13.55 -10.44 -2.94
N TYR A 37 12.79 -11.29 -2.25
CA TYR A 37 11.50 -10.92 -1.65
C TYR A 37 11.63 -10.44 -0.19
N ARG A 38 12.84 -10.14 0.27
CA ARG A 38 13.12 -9.56 1.59
C ARG A 38 13.64 -8.13 1.44
N GLY A 39 13.46 -7.30 2.45
CA GLY A 39 13.92 -5.92 2.45
C GLY A 39 13.14 -5.01 1.47
N ILE A 40 11.90 -5.37 1.14
CA ILE A 40 11.09 -4.63 0.16
C ILE A 40 10.41 -3.42 0.82
N TRP A 41 10.57 -2.28 0.16
CA TRP A 41 9.83 -1.06 0.41
C TRP A 41 8.76 -0.89 -0.66
N LEU A 42 7.49 -0.93 -0.27
CA LEU A 42 6.37 -0.69 -1.15
C LEU A 42 5.79 0.69 -0.80
N VAL A 43 5.82 1.59 -1.77
CA VAL A 43 5.38 2.97 -1.62
C VAL A 43 4.14 3.21 -2.47
N GLY A 44 3.24 4.05 -1.99
CA GLY A 44 2.05 4.43 -2.74
C GLY A 44 1.38 5.67 -2.17
N GLU A 45 0.51 6.24 -2.97
CA GLU A 45 -0.42 7.29 -2.57
C GLU A 45 -1.86 6.78 -2.77
N ARG A 46 -2.66 7.43 -3.62
CA ARG A 46 -4.00 6.92 -3.96
C ARG A 46 -4.00 5.77 -4.97
N GLY A 47 -2.82 5.53 -5.58
CA GLY A 47 -2.64 4.54 -6.64
C GLY A 47 -2.93 5.09 -8.04
N THR A 48 -3.47 6.31 -8.16
CA THR A 48 -3.79 6.98 -9.42
C THR A 48 -2.89 8.18 -9.71
N ASP A 49 -2.09 8.59 -8.75
CA ASP A 49 -1.20 9.75 -8.82
C ASP A 49 0.11 9.52 -8.07
N ALA A 50 1.09 10.38 -8.32
CA ALA A 50 2.38 10.40 -7.65
C ALA A 50 2.87 11.86 -7.58
N ARG A 51 2.30 12.64 -6.66
CA ARG A 51 2.51 14.10 -6.59
C ARG A 51 2.76 14.62 -5.19
N ASP A 52 2.64 13.76 -4.21
CA ASP A 52 2.67 14.07 -2.79
C ASP A 52 3.97 13.53 -2.13
N ASN A 53 4.07 13.57 -0.82
CA ASN A 53 5.21 13.12 -0.03
C ASN A 53 5.61 11.66 -0.33
N GLY A 54 4.66 10.80 -0.73
CA GLY A 54 4.94 9.44 -1.18
C GLY A 54 5.85 9.41 -2.41
N TYR A 55 5.59 10.24 -3.41
CA TYR A 55 6.44 10.36 -4.59
C TYR A 55 7.83 10.88 -4.24
N TRP A 56 7.94 11.93 -3.44
CA TRP A 56 9.24 12.52 -3.08
C TRP A 56 10.07 11.56 -2.25
N PHE A 57 9.47 10.84 -1.32
CA PHE A 57 10.11 9.78 -0.56
C PHE A 57 10.59 8.64 -1.47
N TYR A 58 9.75 8.18 -2.40
CA TYR A 58 10.12 7.15 -3.36
C TYR A 58 11.30 7.59 -4.24
N ARG A 59 11.25 8.82 -4.79
CA ARG A 59 12.32 9.39 -5.58
C ARG A 59 13.63 9.45 -4.77
N TYR A 60 13.57 9.91 -3.53
CA TYR A 60 14.72 9.92 -2.63
C TYR A 60 15.32 8.53 -2.48
N LEU A 61 14.52 7.52 -2.16
CA LEU A 61 15.02 6.14 -2.03
C LEU A 61 15.66 5.64 -3.33
N ARG A 62 15.06 5.92 -4.49
CA ARG A 62 15.58 5.46 -5.79
C ARG A 62 16.89 6.15 -6.19
N THR A 63 17.09 7.39 -5.76
CA THR A 63 18.26 8.19 -6.13
C THR A 63 19.39 8.12 -5.13
N GLN A 64 19.09 8.07 -3.85
CA GLN A 64 20.08 8.09 -2.77
C GLN A 64 20.37 6.70 -2.18
N HIS A 65 19.42 5.76 -2.33
CA HIS A 65 19.52 4.41 -1.78
C HIS A 65 19.15 3.36 -2.84
N PRO A 66 19.86 3.32 -3.99
CA PRO A 66 19.56 2.40 -5.10
C PRO A 66 19.71 0.92 -4.72
N GLU A 67 20.41 0.61 -3.64
CA GLU A 67 20.57 -0.73 -3.07
C GLU A 67 19.28 -1.26 -2.44
N LEU A 68 18.34 -0.38 -2.05
CA LEU A 68 17.06 -0.76 -1.47
C LEU A 68 16.08 -1.23 -2.56
N ARG A 69 15.41 -2.33 -2.28
CA ARG A 69 14.34 -2.88 -3.16
C ARG A 69 13.07 -2.07 -2.99
N THR A 70 12.97 -0.97 -3.74
CA THR A 70 11.88 -0.01 -3.63
C THR A 70 10.96 -0.09 -4.85
N TYR A 71 9.66 -0.20 -4.60
CA TYR A 71 8.61 -0.27 -5.62
C TYR A 71 7.53 0.78 -5.34
N TYR A 72 6.91 1.29 -6.40
CA TYR A 72 5.82 2.25 -6.31
C TYR A 72 4.55 1.70 -6.97
N VAL A 73 3.44 1.71 -6.23
CA VAL A 73 2.13 1.22 -6.70
C VAL A 73 1.38 2.33 -7.42
N ILE A 74 1.12 2.12 -8.71
CA ILE A 74 0.41 3.10 -9.55
C ILE A 74 -0.40 2.38 -10.63
N THR A 75 -1.52 2.97 -11.07
CA THR A 75 -2.29 2.46 -12.21
C THR A 75 -1.62 2.84 -13.54
N ALA A 76 -1.77 2.01 -14.57
CA ALA A 76 -1.14 2.24 -15.88
C ALA A 76 -1.72 3.46 -16.61
N ASP A 77 -2.98 3.80 -16.35
CA ASP A 77 -3.68 4.96 -16.90
C ASP A 77 -3.41 6.26 -16.15
N SER A 78 -2.60 6.21 -15.09
CA SER A 78 -2.20 7.41 -14.36
C SER A 78 -1.37 8.35 -15.22
N PRO A 79 -1.65 9.67 -15.22
CA PRO A 79 -0.79 10.65 -15.89
C PRO A 79 0.64 10.67 -15.33
N ASP A 80 0.85 10.17 -14.13
CA ASP A 80 2.16 10.11 -13.46
C ASP A 80 2.88 8.76 -13.66
N ALA A 81 2.27 7.79 -14.38
CA ALA A 81 2.85 6.46 -14.56
C ALA A 81 4.22 6.49 -15.23
N ALA A 82 4.38 7.31 -16.27
CA ALA A 82 5.65 7.49 -16.99
C ALA A 82 6.77 8.03 -16.07
N LYS A 83 6.43 8.98 -15.19
CA LYS A 83 7.35 9.56 -14.21
C LYS A 83 7.88 8.50 -13.21
N ILE A 84 7.00 7.62 -12.75
CA ILE A 84 7.39 6.51 -11.87
C ILE A 84 8.19 5.46 -12.64
N ALA A 85 7.80 5.12 -13.87
CA ALA A 85 8.52 4.17 -14.71
C ALA A 85 9.96 4.63 -15.00
N ALA A 86 10.18 5.93 -15.21
CA ALA A 86 11.50 6.51 -15.40
C ALA A 86 12.44 6.33 -14.19
N LEU A 87 11.90 6.29 -12.97
CA LEU A 87 12.66 5.99 -11.76
C LEU A 87 12.91 4.49 -11.57
N GLY A 88 12.23 3.63 -12.35
CA GLY A 88 12.24 2.17 -12.20
C GLY A 88 11.39 1.69 -11.03
N GLY A 89 11.03 0.42 -10.99
CA GLY A 89 10.29 -0.19 -9.88
C GLY A 89 8.80 0.14 -9.83
N ALA A 90 8.19 0.61 -10.93
CA ALA A 90 6.74 0.76 -11.04
C ALA A 90 6.02 -0.59 -10.93
N VAL A 91 4.93 -0.62 -10.19
CA VAL A 91 4.08 -1.79 -9.99
C VAL A 91 2.64 -1.42 -10.32
N GLN A 92 2.07 -2.11 -11.31
CA GLN A 92 0.68 -1.93 -11.70
C GLN A 92 -0.25 -2.27 -10.53
N ARG A 93 -1.06 -1.30 -10.09
CA ARG A 93 -2.09 -1.51 -9.07
C ARG A 93 -3.07 -2.60 -9.52
N GLY A 94 -3.42 -3.51 -8.62
CA GLY A 94 -4.32 -4.62 -8.89
C GLY A 94 -3.72 -5.77 -9.69
N SER A 95 -2.43 -5.74 -10.06
CA SER A 95 -1.75 -6.88 -10.67
C SER A 95 -1.38 -7.96 -9.66
N PHE A 96 -1.18 -9.19 -10.12
CA PHE A 96 -0.68 -10.27 -9.27
C PHE A 96 0.63 -9.89 -8.55
N ARG A 97 1.54 -9.19 -9.27
CA ARG A 97 2.79 -8.68 -8.68
C ARG A 97 2.53 -7.71 -7.54
N HIS A 98 1.51 -6.84 -7.67
CA HIS A 98 1.13 -5.93 -6.60
C HIS A 98 0.70 -6.67 -5.34
N TYR A 99 -0.21 -7.67 -5.47
CA TYR A 99 -0.67 -8.49 -4.35
C TYR A 99 0.48 -9.22 -3.66
N LEU A 100 1.35 -9.82 -4.45
CA LEU A 100 2.49 -10.57 -3.93
C LEU A 100 3.46 -9.65 -3.18
N LEU A 101 3.85 -8.51 -3.78
CA LEU A 101 4.74 -7.55 -3.15
C LEU A 101 4.14 -6.95 -1.88
N TYR A 102 2.83 -6.70 -1.84
CA TYR A 102 2.14 -6.21 -0.65
C TYR A 102 2.33 -7.14 0.56
N TYR A 103 2.27 -8.45 0.35
CA TYR A 103 2.49 -9.44 1.42
C TYR A 103 3.97 -9.76 1.66
N CYS A 104 4.84 -9.50 0.69
CA CYS A 104 6.29 -9.66 0.84
C CYS A 104 6.97 -8.44 1.48
N ALA A 105 6.39 -7.25 1.38
CA ALA A 105 7.00 -6.01 1.83
C ALA A 105 7.36 -6.04 3.33
N ASP A 106 8.51 -5.48 3.66
CA ASP A 106 8.92 -5.19 5.02
C ASP A 106 8.47 -3.79 5.46
N TYR A 107 8.28 -2.89 4.49
CA TYR A 107 7.80 -1.53 4.72
C TYR A 107 6.72 -1.17 3.72
N LEU A 108 5.60 -0.64 4.23
CA LEU A 108 4.45 -0.13 3.48
C LEU A 108 4.32 1.36 3.80
N VAL A 109 4.63 2.20 2.83
CA VAL A 109 4.81 3.64 3.08
C VAL A 109 3.93 4.46 2.15
N GLY A 110 3.32 5.50 2.67
CA GLY A 110 2.60 6.45 1.82
C GLY A 110 1.85 7.53 2.56
N THR A 111 1.13 8.35 1.81
CA THR A 111 0.43 9.55 2.29
C THR A 111 -1.04 9.32 2.63
N HIS A 112 -1.53 8.10 2.42
CA HIS A 112 -2.89 7.71 2.76
C HIS A 112 -2.86 6.51 3.70
N VAL A 113 -3.96 6.30 4.40
CA VAL A 113 -4.13 5.09 5.21
C VAL A 113 -4.24 3.89 4.27
N GLN A 114 -3.37 2.88 4.46
CA GLN A 114 -3.30 1.67 3.63
C GLN A 114 -3.08 1.95 2.13
N PRO A 115 -2.12 2.82 1.74
CA PRO A 115 -1.96 3.28 0.35
C PRO A 115 -1.56 2.15 -0.59
N CYS A 116 -0.90 1.13 -0.06
CA CYS A 116 -0.39 -0.02 -0.81
C CYS A 116 -1.36 -1.22 -0.79
N ALA A 117 -2.51 -1.14 -0.12
CA ALA A 117 -3.46 -2.25 -0.10
C ALA A 117 -4.09 -2.47 -1.48
N PRO A 118 -4.10 -3.70 -2.01
CA PRO A 118 -4.70 -3.99 -3.31
C PRO A 118 -6.18 -3.64 -3.38
N ASP A 119 -6.94 -4.08 -2.38
CA ASP A 119 -8.34 -3.73 -2.17
C ASP A 119 -8.57 -3.36 -0.70
N LEU A 120 -9.16 -2.19 -0.45
CA LEU A 120 -9.37 -1.69 0.90
C LEU A 120 -10.47 -2.44 1.66
N ILE A 121 -11.54 -2.84 0.97
CA ILE A 121 -12.67 -3.53 1.61
C ILE A 121 -12.22 -4.89 2.10
N VAL A 122 -11.54 -5.64 1.23
CA VAL A 122 -10.99 -6.95 1.57
C VAL A 122 -9.87 -6.82 2.60
N HIS A 123 -9.02 -5.79 2.50
CA HIS A 123 -7.98 -5.53 3.49
C HIS A 123 -8.55 -5.37 4.89
N TYR A 124 -9.54 -4.50 5.09
CA TYR A 124 -10.15 -4.30 6.41
C TYR A 124 -10.91 -5.53 6.91
N HIS A 125 -11.57 -6.26 6.01
CA HIS A 125 -12.20 -7.53 6.38
C HIS A 125 -11.17 -8.54 6.89
N LEU A 126 -10.07 -8.74 6.17
CA LEU A 126 -9.01 -9.66 6.57
C LEU A 126 -8.31 -9.19 7.85
N ALA A 127 -8.05 -7.89 7.97
CA ALA A 127 -7.44 -7.30 9.16
C ALA A 127 -8.28 -7.50 10.42
N SER A 128 -9.61 -7.40 10.32
CA SER A 128 -10.55 -7.69 11.43
C SER A 128 -10.51 -9.16 11.88
N LYS A 129 -10.04 -10.06 11.03
CA LYS A 129 -9.81 -11.48 11.33
C LYS A 129 -8.35 -11.77 11.72
N GLY A 130 -7.54 -10.75 11.96
CA GLY A 130 -6.12 -10.90 12.29
C GLY A 130 -5.21 -11.23 11.09
N ILE A 131 -5.75 -11.24 9.88
CA ILE A 131 -5.01 -11.55 8.65
C ILE A 131 -4.49 -10.23 8.03
N ARG A 132 -3.24 -9.88 8.32
CA ARG A 132 -2.63 -8.61 7.90
C ARG A 132 -1.38 -8.84 7.07
N ALA A 133 -0.97 -7.81 6.32
CA ALA A 133 0.38 -7.72 5.80
C ALA A 133 1.36 -7.61 6.97
N ARG A 134 2.55 -8.15 6.80
CA ARG A 134 3.59 -8.14 7.84
C ARG A 134 4.38 -6.85 7.90
N GLY A 135 4.40 -6.11 6.79
CA GLY A 135 5.22 -4.91 6.63
C GLY A 135 4.87 -3.85 7.66
N LYS A 136 5.91 -3.18 8.17
CA LYS A 136 5.75 -2.00 9.00
C LYS A 136 5.12 -0.89 8.18
N GLN A 137 4.09 -0.26 8.72
CA GLN A 137 3.33 0.76 8.03
C GLN A 137 3.73 2.15 8.49
N ALA A 138 4.09 3.01 7.53
CA ALA A 138 4.41 4.41 7.76
C ALA A 138 3.47 5.32 6.98
N PHE A 139 2.87 6.26 7.69
CA PHE A 139 2.05 7.33 7.12
C PHE A 139 2.88 8.61 7.08
N LEU A 140 3.08 9.15 5.86
CA LEU A 140 3.98 10.29 5.63
C LEU A 140 3.29 11.65 5.76
N GLN A 141 2.00 11.67 6.08
CA GLN A 141 1.21 12.90 6.04
C GLN A 141 1.20 13.58 4.65
N HIS A 142 0.17 14.32 4.32
CA HIS A 142 0.04 15.06 3.07
C HIS A 142 -0.50 16.48 3.26
N GLY A 143 -0.52 16.96 4.48
CA GLY A 143 -0.97 18.28 4.88
C GLY A 143 -1.06 18.38 6.40
N VAL A 144 -1.42 19.55 6.92
CA VAL A 144 -1.66 19.77 8.34
C VAL A 144 -3.08 19.35 8.68
N ILE A 145 -3.24 18.53 9.73
CA ILE A 145 -4.55 18.15 10.25
C ILE A 145 -5.07 19.31 11.09
N MET A 146 -6.17 19.90 10.65
CA MET A 146 -6.78 21.08 11.31
C MET A 146 -7.95 20.71 12.23
N SER A 147 -8.38 19.46 12.25
CA SER A 147 -9.49 18.99 13.08
C SER A 147 -9.22 17.58 13.59
N GLU A 148 -9.77 17.27 14.76
CA GLU A 148 -9.71 15.93 15.29
C GLU A 148 -10.38 14.92 14.35
N MET A 149 -9.66 13.85 14.03
CA MET A 149 -10.17 12.74 13.22
C MET A 149 -10.08 11.46 14.03
N GLN A 150 -11.15 11.10 14.71
CA GLN A 150 -11.21 9.93 15.61
C GLN A 150 -10.76 8.64 14.93
N TRP A 151 -11.02 8.47 13.62
CA TRP A 151 -10.57 7.29 12.87
C TRP A 151 -9.05 7.24 12.66
N MET A 152 -8.33 8.34 12.87
CA MET A 152 -6.86 8.40 12.82
C MET A 152 -6.21 8.17 14.19
N HIS A 153 -6.98 7.98 15.24
CA HIS A 153 -6.42 7.66 16.54
C HIS A 153 -5.70 6.30 16.51
N ARG A 154 -4.67 6.17 17.34
CA ARG A 154 -3.78 5.01 17.38
C ARG A 154 -4.52 3.67 17.53
N GLU A 155 -5.59 3.64 18.30
CA GLU A 155 -6.41 2.45 18.50
C GLU A 155 -7.16 1.99 17.24
N ASN A 156 -7.38 2.90 16.29
CA ASN A 156 -8.11 2.65 15.05
C ASN A 156 -7.18 2.36 13.87
N LEU A 157 -5.88 2.67 13.99
CA LEU A 157 -4.90 2.53 12.92
C LEU A 157 -3.78 1.57 13.31
N TYR A 158 -3.45 0.68 12.37
CA TYR A 158 -2.32 -0.23 12.51
C TYR A 158 -1.06 0.39 11.88
N LEU A 159 -0.65 1.56 12.37
CA LEU A 159 0.55 2.25 11.92
C LEU A 159 1.71 2.02 12.89
N ASN A 160 2.90 1.85 12.36
CA ASN A 160 4.13 1.78 13.12
C ASN A 160 4.81 3.16 13.23
N LEU A 161 4.61 4.02 12.22
CA LEU A 161 5.10 5.38 12.17
C LEU A 161 4.03 6.30 11.59
N PHE A 162 3.76 7.38 12.29
CA PHE A 162 2.95 8.50 11.83
C PHE A 162 3.84 9.74 11.80
N VAL A 163 4.04 10.31 10.61
CA VAL A 163 4.81 11.55 10.45
C VAL A 163 3.85 12.72 10.58
N CYS A 164 4.10 13.59 11.54
CA CYS A 164 3.32 14.80 11.77
C CYS A 164 3.92 15.97 11.00
N GLY A 165 3.07 16.79 10.39
CA GLY A 165 3.48 18.00 9.68
C GLY A 165 3.76 19.17 10.62
N ALA A 166 3.14 19.19 11.81
CA ALA A 166 3.26 20.27 12.79
C ALA A 166 3.16 19.75 14.23
N LYS A 167 3.73 20.50 15.17
CA LYS A 167 3.70 20.16 16.61
C LYS A 167 2.29 19.91 17.18
N PRO A 168 1.23 20.63 16.79
CA PRO A 168 -0.11 20.35 17.33
C PRO A 168 -0.72 19.02 16.89
N GLU A 169 -0.08 18.25 16.01
CA GLU A 169 -0.59 16.97 15.51
C GLU A 169 -0.17 15.76 16.37
N TYR A 170 0.64 15.95 17.44
CA TYR A 170 1.10 14.87 18.32
C TYR A 170 0.99 15.18 19.81
#